data_257adc76d4d6234e09db51512494b17e
#
_entry.id   257adc76d4d6234e09db51512494b17e
#
_cell.length_a   1.000
_cell.length_b   1.000
_cell.length_c   1.000
_cell.angle_alpha   90.00
_cell.angle_beta   90.00
_cell.angle_gamma   90.00
#
_symmetry.space_group_name_H-M   'P 1'
#
loop_
_entity.id
_entity.type
_entity.pdbx_description
1 polymer ?
#
loop_
_entity_poly.entity_id
_entity_poly.type
_entity_poly.pdbx_seq_one_letter_code
_entity_poly.pdbx_strand_id
1 'polypeptide(L)'
;VCSSDLWSGKGTLKTLTKAEPAAITLPLQQTALYSGFYVNELITRVIEPETANPQLFQHYLQCLTGLATQPQVEPTLRLFEFHLLKILGYGIDFLHCAGSGLPVDESMTYQYRAEKGFIASLVKDNLTFYGRDLLAFDRLEFTDESILQAAKRFTRIALKPYLGDKPLKSRELFTQNVLYLK
;
A
#
# COMPACT_ATOMS: atom_id res chain seq x y z
N VAL A 1 -15.38 4.56 11.57
CA VAL A 1 -15.71 3.14 11.51
C VAL A 1 -16.92 2.88 12.37
N CYS A 2 -17.95 2.25 11.81
CA CYS A 2 -19.20 1.94 12.53
C CYS A 2 -19.15 0.50 13.03
N SER A 3 -19.69 0.25 14.22
CA SER A 3 -19.77 -1.10 14.82
C SER A 3 -20.92 -1.91 14.25
N SER A 4 -21.99 -1.25 13.84
CA SER A 4 -23.12 -1.85 13.17
C SER A 4 -23.76 -0.83 12.22
N ASP A 5 -23.83 -1.19 10.96
CA ASP A 5 -24.57 -0.44 9.94
C ASP A 5 -25.76 -1.28 9.52
N LEU A 6 -26.95 -0.71 9.65
CA LEU A 6 -28.18 -1.31 9.17
C LEU A 6 -28.57 -0.67 7.83
N TRP A 7 -28.70 -1.53 6.82
CA TRP A 7 -29.04 -1.11 5.47
C TRP A 7 -30.41 -1.68 5.05
N SER A 8 -31.14 -0.92 4.30
CA SER A 8 -32.37 -1.38 3.64
C SER A 8 -32.30 -1.11 2.13
N GLY A 9 -33.02 -1.93 1.36
CA GLY A 9 -33.09 -1.83 -0.10
C GLY A 9 -32.51 -3.04 -0.83
N LYS A 10 -33.12 -3.38 -1.97
CA LYS A 10 -32.72 -4.53 -2.82
C LYS A 10 -31.81 -4.14 -4.00
N GLY A 11 -31.67 -2.84 -4.28
CA GLY A 11 -30.84 -2.33 -5.38
C GLY A 11 -29.38 -2.12 -5.01
N THR A 12 -28.59 -1.64 -5.98
CA THR A 12 -27.19 -1.24 -5.79
C THR A 12 -27.05 -0.05 -4.85
N LEU A 13 -28.03 0.86 -4.85
CA LEU A 13 -28.15 1.93 -3.86
C LEU A 13 -28.95 1.41 -2.68
N LYS A 14 -28.30 1.37 -1.52
CA LYS A 14 -28.91 0.97 -0.25
C LYS A 14 -29.10 2.19 0.63
N THR A 15 -30.15 2.20 1.45
CA THR A 15 -30.41 3.25 2.41
C THR A 15 -29.80 2.86 3.74
N LEU A 16 -28.89 3.68 4.26
CA LEU A 16 -28.38 3.53 5.61
C LEU A 16 -29.48 3.95 6.61
N THR A 17 -29.95 2.99 7.39
CA THR A 17 -31.03 3.23 8.37
C THR A 17 -30.49 3.48 9.77
N LYS A 18 -29.34 2.94 10.10
CA LYS A 18 -28.66 3.15 11.39
C LYS A 18 -27.15 2.98 11.21
N ALA A 19 -26.40 3.87 11.84
CA ALA A 19 -24.94 3.76 11.96
C ALA A 19 -24.54 4.07 13.41
N GLU A 20 -23.75 3.21 14.01
CA GLU A 20 -23.23 3.40 15.36
C GLU A 20 -21.68 3.44 15.30
N PRO A 21 -21.05 4.49 15.84
CA PRO A 21 -19.60 4.58 15.84
C PRO A 21 -18.98 3.44 16.68
N ALA A 22 -18.06 2.68 16.09
CA ALA A 22 -17.36 1.59 16.76
C ALA A 22 -16.21 2.08 17.65
N ALA A 23 -15.70 3.27 17.38
CA ALA A 23 -14.52 3.80 18.04
C ALA A 23 -14.52 5.34 18.01
N ILE A 24 -13.61 5.90 18.80
CA ILE A 24 -13.33 7.35 18.79
C ILE A 24 -12.82 7.74 17.40
N THR A 25 -13.31 8.89 16.91
CA THR A 25 -12.84 9.46 15.65
C THR A 25 -11.32 9.73 15.71
N LEU A 26 -10.60 9.23 14.73
CA LEU A 26 -9.16 9.52 14.55
C LEU A 26 -9.04 10.74 13.63
N PRO A 27 -8.73 11.93 14.15
CA PRO A 27 -8.60 13.13 13.32
C PRO A 27 -7.28 13.07 12.56
N LEU A 28 -7.34 12.78 11.26
CA LEU A 28 -6.20 12.91 10.38
C LEU A 28 -6.07 14.36 9.92
N GLN A 29 -4.85 14.89 9.92
CA GLN A 29 -4.55 16.27 9.52
C GLN A 29 -3.45 16.32 8.47
N GLN A 30 -3.49 17.34 7.63
CA GLN A 30 -2.44 17.60 6.64
C GLN A 30 -2.04 16.36 5.81
N THR A 31 -0.77 16.00 5.79
CA THR A 31 -0.24 14.85 5.04
C THR A 31 -0.88 13.53 5.45
N ALA A 32 -1.21 13.33 6.73
CA ALA A 32 -1.90 12.14 7.19
C ALA A 32 -3.33 12.03 6.60
N LEU A 33 -4.05 13.15 6.48
CA LEU A 33 -5.37 13.19 5.86
C LEU A 33 -5.31 12.81 4.36
N TYR A 34 -4.35 13.38 3.63
CA TYR A 34 -4.18 13.03 2.21
C TYR A 34 -3.75 11.58 2.03
N SER A 35 -2.95 11.06 2.96
CA SER A 35 -2.59 9.65 3.01
C SER A 35 -3.80 8.76 3.27
N GLY A 36 -4.73 9.17 4.11
CA GLY A 36 -6.02 8.49 4.31
C GLY A 36 -6.86 8.45 3.03
N PHE A 37 -6.96 9.55 2.28
CA PHE A 37 -7.63 9.57 0.97
C PHE A 37 -6.94 8.65 -0.04
N TYR A 38 -5.61 8.61 -0.03
CA TYR A 38 -4.85 7.71 -0.88
C TYR A 38 -5.16 6.24 -0.57
N VAL A 39 -5.16 5.85 0.70
CA VAL A 39 -5.50 4.49 1.14
C VAL A 39 -6.92 4.12 0.72
N ASN A 40 -7.90 5.01 0.92
CA ASN A 40 -9.27 4.80 0.49
C ASN A 40 -9.40 4.63 -1.02
N GLU A 41 -8.69 5.46 -1.80
CA GLU A 41 -8.69 5.35 -3.25
C GLU A 41 -8.05 4.05 -3.74
N LEU A 42 -6.96 3.58 -3.10
CA LEU A 42 -6.37 2.28 -3.40
C LEU A 42 -7.39 1.16 -3.20
N ILE A 43 -7.99 1.07 -2.01
CA ILE A 43 -8.97 0.02 -1.69
C ILE A 43 -10.12 0.03 -2.70
N THR A 44 -10.70 1.20 -2.95
CA THR A 44 -11.86 1.34 -3.86
C THR A 44 -11.55 0.92 -5.29
N ARG A 45 -10.30 1.03 -5.72
CA ARG A 45 -9.91 0.66 -7.09
C ARG A 45 -9.51 -0.79 -7.26
N VAL A 46 -8.99 -1.43 -6.20
CA VAL A 46 -8.41 -2.78 -6.32
C VAL A 46 -9.29 -3.88 -5.74
N ILE A 47 -10.26 -3.53 -4.90
CA ILE A 47 -11.18 -4.49 -4.28
C ILE A 47 -12.55 -4.40 -4.94
N GLU A 48 -13.09 -5.55 -5.31
CA GLU A 48 -14.45 -5.63 -5.84
C GLU A 48 -15.48 -5.26 -4.76
N PRO A 49 -16.48 -4.44 -5.11
CA PRO A 49 -17.57 -4.11 -4.20
C PRO A 49 -18.25 -5.37 -3.63
N GLU A 50 -18.73 -5.27 -2.40
CA GLU A 50 -19.47 -6.34 -1.70
C GLU A 50 -18.65 -7.60 -1.37
N THR A 51 -17.33 -7.60 -1.60
CA THR A 51 -16.44 -8.69 -1.21
C THR A 51 -15.99 -8.49 0.24
N ALA A 52 -16.42 -9.39 1.14
CA ALA A 52 -15.98 -9.36 2.53
C ALA A 52 -14.49 -9.71 2.62
N ASN A 53 -13.68 -8.81 3.16
CA ASN A 53 -12.26 -9.04 3.41
C ASN A 53 -11.85 -8.56 4.81
N PRO A 54 -12.03 -9.41 5.85
CA PRO A 54 -11.72 -9.04 7.23
C PRO A 54 -10.25 -8.66 7.45
N GLN A 55 -9.33 -9.32 6.75
CA GLN A 55 -7.89 -9.04 6.86
C GLN A 55 -7.57 -7.64 6.32
N LEU A 56 -8.12 -7.29 5.14
CA LEU A 56 -7.95 -5.95 4.59
C LEU A 56 -8.50 -4.89 5.54
N PHE A 57 -9.67 -5.13 6.12
CA PHE A 57 -10.28 -4.21 7.07
C PHE A 57 -9.39 -4.00 8.30
N GLN A 58 -8.80 -5.06 8.83
CA GLN A 58 -7.85 -4.97 9.94
C GLN A 58 -6.62 -4.12 9.57
N HIS A 59 -5.99 -4.38 8.41
CA HIS A 59 -4.84 -3.59 7.95
C HIS A 59 -5.21 -2.14 7.65
N TYR A 60 -6.42 -1.89 7.16
CA TYR A 60 -6.94 -0.54 6.97
C TYR A 60 -7.04 0.22 8.29
N LEU A 61 -7.63 -0.39 9.34
CA LEU A 61 -7.72 0.22 10.66
C LEU A 61 -6.33 0.48 11.27
N GLN A 62 -5.41 -0.46 11.16
CA GLN A 62 -4.03 -0.30 11.59
C GLN A 62 -3.34 0.87 10.87
N CYS A 63 -3.56 0.98 9.55
CA CYS A 63 -3.03 2.07 8.76
C CYS A 63 -3.59 3.43 9.23
N LEU A 64 -4.91 3.57 9.38
CA LEU A 64 -5.51 4.83 9.85
C LEU A 64 -5.02 5.21 11.25
N THR A 65 -4.89 4.23 12.15
CA THR A 65 -4.33 4.46 13.48
C THR A 65 -2.88 4.92 13.40
N GLY A 66 -2.06 4.26 12.59
CA GLY A 66 -0.67 4.67 12.35
C GLY A 66 -0.56 6.08 11.78
N LEU A 67 -1.40 6.43 10.80
CA LEU A 67 -1.44 7.78 10.22
C LEU A 67 -1.82 8.85 11.25
N ALA A 68 -2.65 8.51 12.23
CA ALA A 68 -3.08 9.44 13.28
C ALA A 68 -2.05 9.60 14.42
N THR A 69 -1.23 8.59 14.67
CA THR A 69 -0.38 8.53 15.89
C THR A 69 1.12 8.58 15.61
N GLN A 70 1.56 8.18 14.41
CA GLN A 70 2.99 8.15 14.08
C GLN A 70 3.47 9.48 13.49
N PRO A 71 4.69 9.91 13.82
CA PRO A 71 5.23 11.17 13.32
C PRO A 71 5.53 11.15 11.81
N GLN A 72 5.75 9.96 11.25
CA GLN A 72 6.06 9.76 9.83
C GLN A 72 5.00 8.88 9.17
N VAL A 73 4.41 9.37 8.10
CA VAL A 73 3.33 8.66 7.37
C VAL A 73 3.86 7.60 6.39
N GLU A 74 5.07 7.78 5.85
CA GLU A 74 5.61 6.91 4.79
C GLU A 74 5.77 5.45 5.23
N PRO A 75 6.36 5.11 6.40
CA PRO A 75 6.44 3.71 6.84
C PRO A 75 5.07 3.04 6.95
N THR A 76 4.09 3.77 7.51
CA THR A 76 2.71 3.28 7.65
C THR A 76 2.07 2.98 6.29
N LEU A 77 2.28 3.87 5.31
CA LEU A 77 1.78 3.65 3.95
C LEU A 77 2.46 2.45 3.28
N ARG A 78 3.78 2.31 3.42
CA ARG A 78 4.50 1.15 2.86
C ARG A 78 3.97 -0.15 3.43
N LEU A 79 3.84 -0.23 4.75
CA LEU A 79 3.29 -1.41 5.43
C LEU A 79 1.91 -1.78 4.88
N PHE A 80 1.02 -0.81 4.76
CA PHE A 80 -0.32 -1.03 4.21
C PHE A 80 -0.27 -1.53 2.76
N GLU A 81 0.53 -0.92 1.89
CA GLU A 81 0.66 -1.31 0.49
C GLU A 81 1.18 -2.73 0.31
N PHE A 82 2.15 -3.15 1.13
CA PHE A 82 2.66 -4.53 1.11
C PHE A 82 1.59 -5.54 1.57
N HIS A 83 0.83 -5.22 2.61
CA HIS A 83 -0.31 -6.06 3.02
C HIS A 83 -1.38 -6.13 1.94
N LEU A 84 -1.67 -5.01 1.27
CA LEU A 84 -2.63 -4.97 0.17
C LEU A 84 -2.18 -5.86 -0.99
N LEU A 85 -0.91 -5.79 -1.40
CA LEU A 85 -0.33 -6.66 -2.44
C LEU A 85 -0.47 -8.14 -2.07
N LYS A 86 -0.21 -8.49 -0.80
CA LYS A 86 -0.38 -9.86 -0.31
C LYS A 86 -1.83 -10.33 -0.41
N ILE A 87 -2.79 -9.48 -0.05
CA ILE A 87 -4.23 -9.77 -0.15
C ILE A 87 -4.67 -9.93 -1.60
N LEU A 88 -4.11 -9.16 -2.52
CA LEU A 88 -4.35 -9.28 -3.97
C LEU A 88 -3.73 -10.54 -4.59
N GLY A 89 -3.08 -11.38 -3.79
CA GLY A 89 -2.47 -12.62 -4.26
C GLY A 89 -1.08 -12.42 -4.88
N TYR A 90 -0.44 -11.26 -4.66
CA TYR A 90 0.93 -11.01 -5.10
C TYR A 90 1.90 -11.79 -4.22
N GLY A 91 2.07 -13.07 -4.53
CA GLY A 91 3.01 -13.96 -3.83
C GLY A 91 4.43 -13.76 -4.31
N ILE A 92 5.03 -12.60 -4.02
CA ILE A 92 6.42 -12.33 -4.39
C ILE A 92 7.35 -12.92 -3.34
N ASP A 93 8.28 -13.73 -3.79
CA ASP A 93 9.39 -14.20 -2.97
C ASP A 93 10.51 -13.14 -2.99
N PHE A 94 10.76 -12.53 -1.84
CA PHE A 94 11.83 -11.57 -1.64
C PHE A 94 13.11 -12.22 -1.13
N LEU A 95 13.07 -13.51 -0.76
CA LEU A 95 14.18 -14.23 -0.15
C LEU A 95 15.02 -14.98 -1.17
N HIS A 96 14.46 -15.32 -2.34
CA HIS A 96 15.16 -16.11 -3.34
C HIS A 96 15.16 -15.45 -4.73
N CYS A 97 16.28 -15.61 -5.43
CA CYS A 97 16.38 -15.19 -6.83
C CYS A 97 15.55 -16.13 -7.72
N ALA A 98 14.56 -15.59 -8.40
CA ALA A 98 13.64 -16.37 -9.26
C ALA A 98 14.35 -17.06 -10.46
N GLY A 99 15.57 -16.58 -10.83
CA GLY A 99 16.33 -17.17 -11.93
C GLY A 99 17.19 -18.36 -11.52
N SER A 100 17.77 -18.33 -10.31
CA SER A 100 18.72 -19.35 -9.83
C SER A 100 18.17 -20.20 -8.68
N GLY A 101 17.12 -19.74 -8.00
CA GLY A 101 16.62 -20.35 -6.76
C GLY A 101 17.51 -20.11 -5.54
N LEU A 102 18.64 -19.40 -5.69
CA LEU A 102 19.55 -19.12 -4.59
C LEU A 102 18.99 -18.02 -3.68
N PRO A 103 19.37 -18.03 -2.38
CA PRO A 103 19.02 -16.93 -1.48
C PRO A 103 19.48 -15.56 -2.02
N VAL A 104 18.72 -14.53 -1.73
CA VAL A 104 19.07 -13.14 -2.06
C VAL A 104 20.28 -12.71 -1.24
N ASP A 105 21.30 -12.17 -1.92
CA ASP A 105 22.50 -11.59 -1.33
C ASP A 105 22.33 -10.06 -1.19
N GLU A 106 22.57 -9.52 0.00
CA GLU A 106 22.41 -8.10 0.31
C GLU A 106 23.22 -7.17 -0.61
N SER A 107 24.39 -7.62 -1.05
CA SER A 107 25.35 -6.85 -1.86
C SER A 107 25.02 -6.84 -3.36
N MET A 108 24.17 -7.76 -3.80
CA MET A 108 23.79 -7.90 -5.20
C MET A 108 22.59 -7.03 -5.58
N THR A 109 22.38 -6.89 -6.88
CA THR A 109 21.20 -6.22 -7.44
C THR A 109 20.32 -7.19 -8.20
N TYR A 110 19.00 -6.95 -8.11
CA TYR A 110 17.97 -7.82 -8.68
C TYR A 110 16.99 -6.99 -9.48
N GLN A 111 16.70 -7.41 -10.69
CA GLN A 111 15.66 -6.79 -11.51
C GLN A 111 14.33 -7.47 -11.28
N TYR A 112 13.32 -6.68 -10.96
CA TYR A 112 11.95 -7.15 -10.84
C TYR A 112 11.36 -7.46 -12.22
N ARG A 113 10.79 -8.65 -12.36
CA ARG A 113 10.03 -9.08 -13.54
C ARG A 113 8.63 -9.49 -13.10
N ALA A 114 7.60 -8.84 -13.67
CA ALA A 114 6.22 -9.22 -13.41
C ALA A 114 6.02 -10.72 -13.62
N GLU A 115 5.24 -11.36 -12.76
CA GLU A 115 4.93 -12.80 -12.76
C GLU A 115 6.11 -13.75 -12.51
N LYS A 116 7.35 -13.27 -12.57
CA LYS A 116 8.56 -14.08 -12.34
C LYS A 116 9.22 -13.80 -10.99
N GLY A 117 9.09 -12.57 -10.47
CA GLY A 117 9.79 -12.15 -9.27
C GLY A 117 11.12 -11.44 -9.55
N PHE A 118 12.10 -11.59 -8.67
CA PHE A 118 13.39 -10.91 -8.72
C PHE A 118 14.49 -11.79 -9.30
N ILE A 119 15.18 -11.31 -10.32
CA ILE A 119 16.26 -12.01 -11.02
C ILE A 119 17.54 -11.20 -10.88
N ALA A 120 18.65 -11.84 -10.49
CA ALA A 120 19.96 -11.19 -10.39
C ALA A 120 20.31 -10.45 -11.69
N SER A 121 20.74 -9.20 -11.59
CA SER A 121 20.99 -8.35 -12.75
C SER A 121 22.02 -7.28 -12.45
N LEU A 122 22.87 -6.98 -13.41
CA LEU A 122 23.81 -5.85 -13.39
C LEU A 122 23.21 -4.59 -14.03
N VAL A 123 22.03 -4.69 -14.64
CA VAL A 123 21.33 -3.55 -15.23
C VAL A 123 20.82 -2.65 -14.11
N LYS A 124 21.02 -1.35 -14.28
CA LYS A 124 20.54 -0.33 -13.34
C LYS A 124 19.43 0.48 -14.00
N ASP A 125 18.20 0.12 -13.68
CA ASP A 125 16.99 0.81 -14.14
C ASP A 125 15.98 0.97 -12.99
N ASN A 126 14.80 1.48 -13.31
CA ASN A 126 13.73 1.67 -12.33
C ASN A 126 13.15 0.36 -11.76
N LEU A 127 13.45 -0.78 -12.38
CA LEU A 127 13.01 -2.12 -11.95
C LEU A 127 14.08 -2.83 -11.13
N THR A 128 15.24 -2.21 -10.89
CA THR A 128 16.36 -2.81 -10.19
C THR A 128 16.37 -2.37 -8.73
N PHE A 129 16.56 -3.36 -7.84
CA PHE A 129 16.57 -3.20 -6.38
C PHE A 129 17.81 -3.89 -5.81
N TYR A 130 18.32 -3.39 -4.70
CA TYR A 130 19.39 -4.06 -3.96
C TYR A 130 18.83 -5.25 -3.16
N GLY A 131 19.64 -6.28 -2.96
CA GLY A 131 19.25 -7.43 -2.15
C GLY A 131 18.86 -7.03 -0.72
N ARG A 132 19.57 -6.08 -0.11
CA ARG A 132 19.22 -5.53 1.19
C ARG A 132 17.78 -4.94 1.23
N ASP A 133 17.35 -4.31 0.13
CA ASP A 133 15.99 -3.75 0.03
C ASP A 133 14.96 -4.89 0.01
N LEU A 134 15.23 -5.96 -0.75
CA LEU A 134 14.36 -7.13 -0.83
C LEU A 134 14.21 -7.82 0.52
N LEU A 135 15.31 -8.01 1.24
CA LEU A 135 15.30 -8.62 2.57
C LEU A 135 14.56 -7.74 3.59
N ALA A 136 14.66 -6.41 3.46
CA ALA A 136 13.86 -5.49 4.28
C ALA A 136 12.36 -5.54 3.92
N PHE A 137 12.01 -5.73 2.63
CA PHE A 137 10.62 -5.89 2.18
C PHE A 137 10.00 -7.16 2.76
N ASP A 138 10.74 -8.27 2.78
CA ASP A 138 10.26 -9.52 3.39
C ASP A 138 9.95 -9.35 4.87
N ARG A 139 10.82 -8.65 5.60
CA ARG A 139 10.66 -8.37 7.02
C ARG A 139 9.70 -7.21 7.33
N LEU A 140 9.19 -6.52 6.30
CA LEU A 140 8.37 -5.30 6.43
C LEU A 140 9.06 -4.20 7.26
N GLU A 141 10.37 -4.07 7.15
CA GLU A 141 11.21 -3.11 7.86
C GLU A 141 11.44 -1.86 7.02
N PHE A 142 10.66 -0.81 7.27
CA PHE A 142 10.67 0.45 6.51
C PHE A 142 11.18 1.61 7.36
N THR A 143 12.37 1.45 7.96
CA THR A 143 12.96 2.44 8.88
C THR A 143 14.02 3.32 8.22
N ASP A 144 14.68 2.84 7.18
CA ASP A 144 15.71 3.55 6.43
C ASP A 144 15.10 4.29 5.24
N GLU A 145 15.53 5.54 5.00
CA GLU A 145 15.00 6.37 3.91
C GLU A 145 15.24 5.75 2.52
N SER A 146 16.39 5.10 2.30
CA SER A 146 16.69 4.44 1.03
C SER A 146 15.77 3.24 0.80
N ILE A 147 15.47 2.47 1.85
CA ILE A 147 14.52 1.35 1.82
C ILE A 147 13.09 1.86 1.57
N LEU A 148 12.69 2.96 2.22
CA LEU A 148 11.39 3.60 1.99
C LEU A 148 11.22 4.02 0.52
N GLN A 149 12.24 4.63 -0.08
CA GLN A 149 12.20 5.04 -1.49
C GLN A 149 12.13 3.81 -2.43
N ALA A 150 12.90 2.77 -2.14
CA ALA A 150 12.85 1.51 -2.88
C ALA A 150 11.46 0.85 -2.75
N ALA A 151 10.90 0.76 -1.54
CA ALA A 151 9.58 0.20 -1.28
C ALA A 151 8.48 1.00 -2.01
N LYS A 152 8.54 2.34 -1.97
CA LYS A 152 7.63 3.23 -2.69
C LYS A 152 7.68 3.02 -4.21
N ARG A 153 8.88 2.82 -4.75
CA ARG A 153 9.07 2.51 -6.17
C ARG A 153 8.49 1.15 -6.50
N PHE A 154 8.79 0.14 -5.69
CA PHE A 154 8.31 -1.23 -5.87
C PHE A 154 6.77 -1.31 -5.83
N THR A 155 6.13 -0.75 -4.80
CA THR A 155 4.66 -0.82 -4.67
C THR A 155 3.94 -0.10 -5.81
N ARG A 156 4.50 0.99 -6.35
CA ARG A 156 3.97 1.67 -7.55
C ARG A 156 3.99 0.77 -8.78
N ILE A 157 5.04 0.00 -8.96
CA ILE A 157 5.18 -0.94 -10.06
C ILE A 157 4.22 -2.10 -9.87
N ALA A 158 4.20 -2.70 -8.69
CA ALA A 158 3.41 -3.88 -8.37
C ALA A 158 1.89 -3.61 -8.36
N LEU A 159 1.46 -2.42 -7.93
CA LEU A 159 0.04 -2.04 -7.91
C LEU A 159 -0.46 -1.55 -9.28
N LYS A 160 0.42 -1.18 -10.22
CA LYS A 160 0.01 -0.62 -11.51
C LYS A 160 -0.99 -1.50 -12.29
N PRO A 161 -0.82 -2.83 -12.39
CA PRO A 161 -1.77 -3.69 -13.10
C PRO A 161 -3.20 -3.63 -12.52
N TYR A 162 -3.33 -3.44 -11.21
CA TYR A 162 -4.62 -3.35 -10.53
C TYR A 162 -5.27 -1.97 -10.63
N LEU A 163 -4.45 -0.92 -10.69
CA LEU A 163 -4.93 0.47 -10.71
C LEU A 163 -5.31 0.94 -12.12
N GLY A 164 -4.80 0.26 -13.16
CA GLY A 164 -4.98 0.67 -14.56
C GLY A 164 -4.26 1.98 -14.88
N ASP A 165 -4.65 2.61 -16.00
CA ASP A 165 -3.98 3.80 -16.52
C ASP A 165 -4.45 5.13 -15.93
N LYS A 166 -5.59 5.13 -15.21
CA LYS A 166 -6.10 6.36 -14.59
C LYS A 166 -5.24 6.76 -13.39
N PRO A 167 -4.68 7.97 -13.36
CA PRO A 167 -3.90 8.43 -12.22
C PRO A 167 -4.75 8.45 -10.93
N LEU A 168 -4.10 8.29 -9.79
CA LEU A 168 -4.74 8.41 -8.49
C LEU A 168 -4.98 9.90 -8.19
N LYS A 169 -6.24 10.28 -8.00
CA LYS A 169 -6.65 11.67 -7.71
C LYS A 169 -6.09 12.17 -6.37
N SER A 170 -6.01 11.28 -5.40
CA SER A 170 -5.42 11.60 -4.09
C SER A 170 -3.97 12.08 -4.17
N ARG A 171 -3.22 11.69 -5.21
CA ARG A 171 -1.83 12.17 -5.41
C ARG A 171 -1.77 13.66 -5.76
N GLU A 172 -2.80 14.22 -6.36
CA GLU A 172 -2.87 15.65 -6.69
C GLU A 172 -2.91 16.51 -5.42
N LEU A 173 -3.50 15.99 -4.34
CA LEU A 173 -3.57 16.69 -3.05
C LEU A 173 -2.19 16.95 -2.45
N PHE A 174 -1.23 16.05 -2.66
CA PHE A 174 0.15 16.23 -2.19
C PHE A 174 0.90 17.30 -2.99
N THR A 175 0.57 17.47 -4.28
CA THR A 175 1.22 18.46 -5.16
C THR A 175 0.66 19.87 -4.96
N GLN A 176 -0.63 19.99 -4.72
CA GLN A 176 -1.29 21.30 -4.53
C GLN A 176 -0.84 21.99 -3.24
N ASN A 177 -0.58 21.24 -2.16
CA ASN A 177 -0.14 21.82 -0.88
C ASN A 177 1.28 22.41 -0.92
N VAL A 178 2.15 21.95 -1.81
CA VAL A 178 3.49 22.55 -1.99
C VAL A 178 3.38 23.96 -2.58
N LEU A 179 2.28 24.28 -3.28
CA LEU A 179 2.05 25.60 -3.87
C LEU A 179 1.45 26.61 -2.89
N TYR A 180 0.78 26.18 -1.81
CA TYR A 180 0.17 27.05 -0.80
C TYR A 180 1.08 27.35 0.40
N LEU A 181 2.24 26.68 0.51
CA LEU A 181 3.24 26.88 1.57
C LEU A 181 4.45 27.72 1.11
N LYS A 182 4.37 28.34 -0.07
CA LYS A 182 5.26 29.39 -0.56
C LYS A 182 4.53 30.73 -0.57
#